data_578666d6cf26f641e09724a155c33fd5
#
_entry.id   578666d6cf26f641e09724a155c33fd5
#
_cell.length_a   1.000
_cell.length_b   1.000
_cell.length_c   1.000
_cell.angle_alpha   90.00
_cell.angle_beta   90.00
_cell.angle_gamma   90.00
#
_symmetry.space_group_name_H-M   'P 1'
#
loop_
_entity.id
_entity.type
_entity.pdbx_description
1 polymer ?
#
loop_
_entity_poly.entity_id
_entity_poly.type
_entity_poly.pdbx_seq_one_letter_code
_entity_poly.pdbx_strand_id
1 'polypeptide(L)'
;MACELVNAVYVIDMAARKAIATIPAGKNANGIVVHPSGKQVYVSNGIDGTVMVIDTASNEVTATIPVGKRPWNMAITPDGAKLYVANGRSNSVSVIDTASARKVADIAVGELPWGVVIR
;
A
#
# COMPACT_ATOMS: atom_id res chain seq x y z
N MET A 1 9.36 -6.28 0.33
CA MET A 1 9.72 -5.62 -0.95
C MET A 1 8.62 -5.91 -1.96
N ALA A 2 8.02 -4.87 -2.56
CA ALA A 2 7.06 -5.05 -3.65
C ALA A 2 7.80 -5.19 -4.99
N CYS A 3 7.34 -6.09 -5.84
CA CYS A 3 7.92 -6.37 -7.15
C CYS A 3 6.86 -6.23 -8.25
N GLU A 4 6.94 -5.13 -8.97
CA GLU A 4 5.96 -4.66 -9.94
C GLU A 4 5.67 -5.65 -11.07
N LEU A 5 6.71 -6.21 -11.68
CA LEU A 5 6.58 -7.04 -12.88
C LEU A 5 6.14 -8.48 -12.59
N VAL A 6 6.36 -8.96 -11.37
CA VAL A 6 5.98 -10.32 -10.97
C VAL A 6 4.74 -10.35 -10.08
N ASN A 7 4.15 -9.19 -9.78
CA ASN A 7 2.95 -9.05 -8.96
C ASN A 7 3.07 -9.79 -7.62
N ALA A 8 4.15 -9.53 -6.90
CA ALA A 8 4.46 -10.20 -5.65
C ALA A 8 5.11 -9.26 -4.63
N VAL A 9 4.94 -9.61 -3.36
CA VAL A 9 5.68 -9.03 -2.25
C VAL A 9 6.59 -10.10 -1.66
N TYR A 10 7.86 -9.78 -1.52
CA TYR A 10 8.86 -10.65 -0.88
C TYR A 10 9.12 -10.18 0.54
N VAL A 11 9.06 -11.12 1.48
CA VAL A 11 9.53 -10.93 2.85
C VAL A 11 10.98 -11.34 2.91
N ILE A 12 11.84 -10.42 3.33
CA ILE A 12 13.29 -10.63 3.35
C ILE A 12 13.77 -10.64 4.79
N ASP A 13 14.44 -11.73 5.19
CA ASP A 13 15.20 -11.79 6.42
C ASP A 13 16.53 -11.08 6.20
N MET A 14 16.73 -9.97 6.92
CA MET A 14 17.91 -9.13 6.78
C MET A 14 19.16 -9.79 7.36
N ALA A 15 19.04 -10.62 8.40
CA ALA A 15 20.17 -11.35 8.97
C ALA A 15 20.62 -12.49 8.06
N ALA A 16 19.67 -13.27 7.57
CA ALA A 16 19.93 -14.36 6.62
C ALA A 16 20.20 -13.87 5.19
N ARG A 17 19.86 -12.61 4.88
CA ARG A 17 20.00 -11.97 3.55
C ARG A 17 19.30 -12.77 2.43
N LYS A 18 18.11 -13.28 2.71
CA LYS A 18 17.33 -14.05 1.73
C LYS A 18 15.83 -13.80 1.88
N ALA A 19 15.09 -14.07 0.80
CA ALA A 19 13.64 -14.08 0.84
C ALA A 19 13.17 -15.33 1.62
N ILE A 20 12.29 -15.11 2.60
CA ILE A 20 11.73 -16.18 3.46
C ILE A 20 10.26 -16.43 3.15
N ALA A 21 9.57 -15.52 2.46
CA ALA A 21 8.21 -15.71 1.99
C ALA A 21 7.95 -14.89 0.73
N THR A 22 7.03 -15.39 -0.10
CA THR A 22 6.51 -14.70 -1.28
C THR A 22 4.99 -14.62 -1.14
N ILE A 23 4.45 -13.40 -1.21
CA ILE A 23 3.03 -13.13 -1.05
C ILE A 23 2.49 -12.67 -2.41
N PRO A 24 1.50 -13.36 -3.00
CA PRO A 24 0.86 -12.89 -4.23
C PRO A 24 0.25 -11.50 -4.02
N ALA A 25 0.49 -10.60 -4.94
CA ALA A 25 -0.04 -9.23 -4.93
C ALA A 25 -0.98 -9.01 -6.12
N GLY A 26 -1.66 -7.86 -6.10
CA GLY A 26 -2.36 -7.37 -7.28
C GLY A 26 -1.40 -6.92 -8.38
N LYS A 27 -1.96 -6.62 -9.55
CA LYS A 27 -1.17 -6.26 -10.73
C LYS A 27 -0.43 -4.93 -10.52
N ASN A 28 0.86 -4.96 -10.81
CA ASN A 28 1.75 -3.83 -10.70
C ASN A 28 1.90 -3.35 -9.23
N ALA A 29 2.29 -4.30 -8.33
CA ALA A 29 2.58 -3.99 -6.93
C ALA A 29 3.78 -3.03 -6.83
N ASN A 30 3.57 -1.83 -6.28
CA ASN A 30 4.53 -0.73 -6.34
C ASN A 30 4.88 -0.18 -4.96
N GLY A 31 4.05 0.71 -4.40
CA GLY A 31 4.29 1.32 -3.11
C GLY A 31 4.09 0.36 -1.95
N ILE A 32 4.87 0.52 -0.90
CA ILE A 32 4.77 -0.27 0.31
C ILE A 32 4.96 0.61 1.56
N VAL A 33 4.08 0.44 2.54
CA VAL A 33 4.13 1.16 3.82
C VAL A 33 3.84 0.18 4.95
N VAL A 34 4.62 0.29 6.02
CA VAL A 34 4.42 -0.51 7.24
C VAL A 34 3.61 0.30 8.24
N HIS A 35 2.58 -0.31 8.83
CA HIS A 35 1.85 0.30 9.93
C HIS A 35 2.78 0.52 11.14
N PRO A 36 2.67 1.64 11.90
CA PRO A 36 3.54 1.90 13.05
C PRO A 36 3.59 0.80 14.11
N SER A 37 2.52 0.02 14.24
CA SER A 37 2.51 -1.16 15.14
C SER A 37 3.35 -2.33 14.65
N GLY A 38 3.80 -2.32 13.38
CA GLY A 38 4.48 -3.44 12.75
C GLY A 38 3.59 -4.63 12.38
N LYS A 39 2.27 -4.59 12.68
CA LYS A 39 1.36 -5.72 12.48
C LYS A 39 0.77 -5.82 11.07
N GLN A 40 0.84 -4.76 10.29
CA GLN A 40 0.27 -4.69 8.94
C GLN A 40 1.22 -4.00 7.97
N VAL A 41 1.14 -4.42 6.73
CA VAL A 41 1.81 -3.80 5.59
C VAL A 41 0.77 -3.48 4.52
N TYR A 42 0.85 -2.28 3.97
CA TYR A 42 0.00 -1.81 2.88
C TYR A 42 0.80 -1.82 1.58
N VAL A 43 0.20 -2.32 0.52
CA VAL A 43 0.83 -2.41 -0.80
C VAL A 43 -0.11 -1.88 -1.86
N SER A 44 0.33 -0.90 -2.65
CA SER A 44 -0.45 -0.38 -3.77
C SER A 44 -0.28 -1.26 -5.01
N ASN A 45 -1.40 -1.55 -5.70
CA ASN A 45 -1.44 -2.32 -6.95
C ASN A 45 -1.86 -1.39 -8.08
N GLY A 46 -0.87 -0.91 -8.83
CA GLY A 46 -1.04 0.21 -9.77
C GLY A 46 -2.01 -0.06 -10.91
N ILE A 47 -2.05 -1.27 -11.47
CA ILE A 47 -3.00 -1.61 -12.55
C ILE A 47 -4.38 -1.92 -11.99
N ASP A 48 -4.46 -2.62 -10.86
CA ASP A 48 -5.75 -3.00 -10.27
C ASP A 48 -6.47 -1.83 -9.60
N GLY A 49 -5.77 -0.72 -9.31
CA GLY A 49 -6.37 0.43 -8.62
C GLY A 49 -6.76 0.11 -7.18
N THR A 50 -5.96 -0.69 -6.50
CA THR A 50 -6.24 -1.14 -5.13
C THR A 50 -5.05 -0.95 -4.20
N VAL A 51 -5.33 -0.98 -2.91
CA VAL A 51 -4.35 -1.18 -1.84
C VAL A 51 -4.69 -2.48 -1.13
N MET A 52 -3.76 -3.41 -1.04
CA MET A 52 -3.92 -4.60 -0.24
C MET A 52 -3.28 -4.45 1.13
N VAL A 53 -3.88 -5.09 2.12
CA VAL A 53 -3.40 -5.14 3.51
C VAL A 53 -2.88 -6.53 3.78
N ILE A 54 -1.65 -6.63 4.27
CA ILE A 54 -0.99 -7.89 4.63
C ILE A 54 -0.80 -7.93 6.14
N ASP A 55 -1.23 -9.00 6.77
CA ASP A 55 -0.89 -9.29 8.17
C ASP A 55 0.54 -9.82 8.25
N THR A 56 1.37 -9.22 9.11
CA THR A 56 2.80 -9.57 9.20
C THR A 56 3.07 -10.86 9.97
N ALA A 57 2.14 -11.32 10.81
CA ALA A 57 2.29 -12.56 11.54
C ALA A 57 2.01 -13.78 10.66
N SER A 58 0.99 -13.70 9.80
CA SER A 58 0.59 -14.80 8.90
C SER A 58 1.15 -14.69 7.48
N ASN A 59 1.63 -13.50 7.07
CA ASN A 59 1.98 -13.16 5.70
C ASN A 59 0.79 -13.31 4.71
N GLU A 60 -0.43 -13.16 5.19
CA GLU A 60 -1.63 -13.28 4.38
C GLU A 60 -2.24 -11.92 4.06
N VAL A 61 -2.85 -11.81 2.87
CA VAL A 61 -3.66 -10.65 2.50
C VAL A 61 -4.99 -10.71 3.25
N THR A 62 -5.26 -9.72 4.10
CA THR A 62 -6.46 -9.66 4.94
C THR A 62 -7.53 -8.74 4.37
N ALA A 63 -7.17 -7.80 3.50
CA ALA A 63 -8.10 -6.90 2.84
C ALA A 63 -7.54 -6.39 1.52
N THR A 64 -8.43 -6.04 0.58
CA THR A 64 -8.13 -5.34 -0.66
C THR A 64 -9.09 -4.17 -0.81
N ILE A 65 -8.55 -2.96 -0.83
CA ILE A 65 -9.29 -1.71 -0.73
C ILE A 65 -9.23 -1.00 -2.08
N PRO A 66 -10.35 -0.78 -2.78
CA PRO A 66 -10.38 0.01 -3.99
C PRO A 66 -10.00 1.47 -3.71
N VAL A 67 -9.13 2.03 -4.57
CA VAL A 67 -8.70 3.43 -4.54
C VAL A 67 -8.83 4.05 -5.93
N GLY A 68 -8.10 5.11 -6.23
CA GLY A 68 -8.10 5.71 -7.56
C GLY A 68 -7.25 4.93 -8.58
N LYS A 69 -7.10 5.51 -9.77
CA LYS A 69 -6.33 4.91 -10.85
C LYS A 69 -4.83 5.08 -10.64
N ARG A 70 -4.10 4.01 -10.83
CA ARG A 70 -2.63 3.98 -10.75
C ARG A 70 -2.12 4.46 -9.40
N PRO A 71 -2.53 3.84 -8.27
CA PRO A 71 -1.94 4.15 -6.97
C PRO A 71 -0.45 3.84 -6.98
N TRP A 72 0.36 4.78 -6.49
CA TRP A 72 1.81 4.64 -6.40
C TRP A 72 2.26 4.66 -4.95
N ASN A 73 2.86 5.78 -4.50
CA ASN A 73 3.33 5.90 -3.14
C ASN A 73 2.23 6.26 -2.16
N MET A 74 2.48 5.89 -0.92
CA MET A 74 1.57 6.07 0.20
C MET A 74 2.32 6.60 1.41
N ALA A 75 1.61 7.25 2.32
CA ALA A 75 2.11 7.62 3.63
C ALA A 75 1.04 7.35 4.69
N ILE A 76 1.47 6.88 5.86
CA ILE A 76 0.60 6.61 7.00
C ILE A 76 0.85 7.64 8.11
N THR A 77 -0.20 8.04 8.82
CA THR A 77 -0.07 8.94 9.98
C THR A 77 0.75 8.30 11.10
N PRO A 78 1.45 9.08 11.92
CA PRO A 78 2.27 8.56 13.01
C PRO A 78 1.51 7.68 14.01
N ASP A 79 0.22 7.96 14.22
CA ASP A 79 -0.69 7.14 15.04
C ASP A 79 -1.22 5.90 14.32
N GLY A 80 -0.93 5.74 13.03
CA GLY A 80 -1.40 4.64 12.20
C GLY A 80 -2.87 4.74 11.77
N ALA A 81 -3.61 5.78 12.14
CA ALA A 81 -5.06 5.84 11.94
C ALA A 81 -5.47 6.05 10.47
N LYS A 82 -4.66 6.76 9.69
CA LYS A 82 -4.98 7.10 8.30
C LYS A 82 -3.82 6.80 7.36
N LEU A 83 -4.16 6.21 6.22
CA LEU A 83 -3.24 5.98 5.10
C LEU A 83 -3.67 6.84 3.92
N TYR A 84 -2.74 7.60 3.37
CA TYR A 84 -2.91 8.46 2.20
C TYR A 84 -2.24 7.83 0.99
N VAL A 85 -2.98 7.71 -0.11
CA VAL A 85 -2.56 7.01 -1.33
C VAL A 85 -2.58 7.96 -2.50
N ALA A 86 -1.44 8.22 -3.13
CA ALA A 86 -1.36 9.04 -4.34
C ALA A 86 -1.83 8.24 -5.56
N ASN A 87 -2.92 8.65 -6.18
CA ASN A 87 -3.51 8.02 -7.36
C ASN A 87 -3.04 8.75 -8.63
N GLY A 88 -1.95 8.30 -9.21
CA GLY A 88 -1.25 9.01 -10.28
C GLY A 88 -2.05 9.28 -11.56
N ARG A 89 -3.10 8.52 -11.83
CA ARG A 89 -3.95 8.73 -13.01
C ARG A 89 -5.39 9.10 -12.69
N SER A 90 -5.67 9.48 -11.45
CA SER A 90 -6.95 10.05 -11.03
C SER A 90 -6.81 11.48 -10.51
N ASN A 91 -5.58 12.02 -10.47
CA ASN A 91 -5.30 13.35 -9.93
C ASN A 91 -5.90 13.54 -8.53
N SER A 92 -5.76 12.52 -7.70
CA SER A 92 -6.36 12.47 -6.37
C SER A 92 -5.46 11.77 -5.37
N VAL A 93 -5.75 12.00 -4.10
CA VAL A 93 -5.21 11.23 -2.97
C VAL A 93 -6.39 10.55 -2.29
N SER A 94 -6.38 9.22 -2.24
CA SER A 94 -7.34 8.46 -1.44
C SER A 94 -6.93 8.43 0.02
N VAL A 95 -7.90 8.61 0.92
CA VAL A 95 -7.73 8.48 2.36
C VAL A 95 -8.39 7.19 2.83
N ILE A 96 -7.60 6.32 3.45
CA ILE A 96 -8.05 5.05 4.01
C ILE A 96 -8.05 5.15 5.53
N ASP A 97 -9.15 4.76 6.15
CA ASP A 97 -9.22 4.49 7.58
C ASP A 97 -8.66 3.08 7.84
N THR A 98 -7.56 3.01 8.59
CA THR A 98 -6.82 1.75 8.76
C THR A 98 -7.54 0.76 9.65
N ALA A 99 -8.29 1.24 10.66
CA ALA A 99 -9.03 0.39 11.58
C ALA A 99 -10.18 -0.34 10.88
N SER A 100 -10.92 0.33 10.00
CA SER A 100 -12.02 -0.26 9.22
C SER A 100 -11.57 -0.88 7.90
N ALA A 101 -10.33 -0.65 7.47
CA ALA A 101 -9.81 -1.02 6.15
C ALA A 101 -10.70 -0.52 5.00
N ARG A 102 -11.12 0.74 5.06
CA ARG A 102 -12.02 1.38 4.08
C ARG A 102 -11.49 2.71 3.60
N LYS A 103 -11.69 2.98 2.32
CA LYS A 103 -11.51 4.33 1.78
C LYS A 103 -12.64 5.22 2.30
N VAL A 104 -12.28 6.33 2.93
CA VAL A 104 -13.23 7.28 3.54
C VAL A 104 -13.33 8.60 2.78
N ALA A 105 -12.35 8.94 1.95
CA ALA A 105 -12.35 10.15 1.14
C ALA A 105 -11.42 10.03 -0.08
N ASP A 106 -11.68 10.86 -1.08
CA ASP A 106 -10.74 11.20 -2.14
C ASP A 106 -10.54 12.73 -2.15
N ILE A 107 -9.30 13.16 -2.18
CA ILE A 107 -8.92 14.58 -2.22
C ILE A 107 -8.40 14.89 -3.61
N ALA A 108 -9.03 15.83 -4.31
CA ALA A 108 -8.53 16.30 -5.60
C ALA A 108 -7.20 17.06 -5.42
N VAL A 109 -6.22 16.74 -6.24
CA VAL A 109 -4.90 17.36 -6.23
C VAL A 109 -4.46 17.70 -7.65
N GLY A 110 -3.24 18.20 -7.83
CA GLY A 110 -2.67 18.46 -9.15
C GLY A 110 -2.50 17.19 -9.99
N GLU A 111 -2.10 17.36 -11.23
CA GLU A 111 -1.94 16.27 -12.18
C GLU A 111 -0.79 15.33 -11.80
N LEU A 112 -1.02 14.04 -12.01
CA LEU A 112 -0.01 12.95 -11.85
C LEU A 112 0.70 12.95 -10.48
N PRO A 113 -0.03 12.91 -9.35
CA PRO A 113 0.62 12.85 -8.04
C PRO A 113 1.42 11.54 -7.90
N TRP A 114 2.69 11.66 -7.51
CA TRP A 114 3.60 10.52 -7.37
C TRP A 114 3.67 9.97 -5.96
N GLY A 115 3.52 10.83 -4.97
CA GLY A 115 3.70 10.42 -3.60
C GLY A 115 3.09 11.38 -2.60
N VAL A 116 3.05 10.93 -1.36
CA VAL A 116 2.57 11.66 -0.19
C VAL A 116 3.62 11.56 0.89
N VAL A 117 3.80 12.62 1.64
CA VAL A 117 4.60 12.66 2.86
C VAL A 117 3.78 13.27 3.98
N ILE A 118 3.92 12.74 5.18
CA ILE A 118 3.27 13.25 6.40
C ILE A 118 4.38 13.69 7.36
N ARG A 119 4.19 14.88 7.94
CA ARG A 119 5.10 15.45 8.94
C ARG A 119 4.53 15.32 10.34
#